data_1ed1efc305ad2779e4fd4502981484e8
#
_entry.id   1ed1efc305ad2779e4fd4502981484e8
#
_cell.length_a   1.000
_cell.length_b   1.000
_cell.length_c   1.000
_cell.angle_alpha   90.00
_cell.angle_beta   90.00
_cell.angle_gamma   90.00
#
_symmetry.space_group_name_H-M   'P 1'
#
loop_
_entity.id
_entity.type
_entity.pdbx_description
1 polymer ?
#
loop_
_entity_poly.entity_id
_entity_poly.type
_entity_poly.pdbx_seq_one_letter_code
_entity_poly.pdbx_strand_id
1 'polypeptide(L)'
;YKVVAVWSWLKGAKTEWEQQVNSYALLRKLNGFDTTALKICFILRDFNLRETVQKGYPKAGAQIQEVPLWPFRQTQLWIEDRVELHLKAEQQNDEELLQECSPEEMWERPESWAVSREGSSRATKLYKSEELGKEIAHEAANADRDSRNGSLKKNDKPFFVEHRPGERVRCHLYCDVRGYCNQWKEYSGATF
;
A
#
# COMPACT_ATOMS: atom_id res chain seq x y z
N TYR A 1 5.13 -17.56 -8.99
CA TYR A 1 4.04 -16.70 -9.50
C TYR A 1 3.36 -15.94 -8.37
N LYS A 2 2.66 -14.86 -8.72
CA LYS A 2 1.82 -14.06 -7.81
C LYS A 2 0.45 -13.84 -8.45
N VAL A 3 -0.62 -14.04 -7.68
CA VAL A 3 -1.98 -13.70 -8.10
C VAL A 3 -2.33 -12.34 -7.51
N VAL A 4 -2.54 -11.33 -8.35
CA VAL A 4 -2.74 -9.93 -7.92
C VAL A 4 -3.86 -9.26 -8.73
N ALA A 5 -4.37 -8.14 -8.22
CA ALA A 5 -5.24 -7.27 -9.01
C ALA A 5 -4.42 -6.46 -10.03
N VAL A 6 -5.01 -6.08 -11.15
CA VAL A 6 -4.38 -5.27 -12.20
C VAL A 6 -3.77 -3.99 -11.62
N TRP A 7 -4.51 -3.26 -10.79
CA TRP A 7 -4.01 -2.02 -10.18
C TRP A 7 -2.78 -2.23 -9.28
N SER A 8 -2.67 -3.40 -8.64
CA SER A 8 -1.49 -3.74 -7.82
C SER A 8 -0.27 -4.02 -8.68
N TRP A 9 -0.48 -4.69 -9.82
CA TRP A 9 0.56 -4.94 -10.81
C TRP A 9 1.07 -3.64 -11.46
N LEU A 10 0.16 -2.70 -11.78
CA LEU A 10 0.50 -1.39 -12.35
C LEU A 10 1.41 -0.54 -11.44
N LYS A 11 1.40 -0.78 -10.13
CA LYS A 11 2.30 -0.12 -9.17
C LYS A 11 3.72 -0.68 -9.17
N GLY A 12 3.97 -1.77 -9.90
CA GLY A 12 5.25 -2.46 -9.95
C GLY A 12 5.43 -3.54 -8.89
N ALA A 13 6.61 -4.18 -8.91
CA ALA A 13 6.96 -5.20 -7.94
C ALA A 13 7.14 -4.56 -6.55
N LYS A 14 6.62 -5.25 -5.54
CA LYS A 14 6.82 -4.84 -4.15
C LYS A 14 8.17 -5.32 -3.64
N THR A 15 8.75 -4.56 -2.72
CA THR A 15 10.04 -4.90 -2.09
C THR A 15 10.06 -6.30 -1.49
N GLU A 16 8.96 -6.73 -0.85
CA GLU A 16 8.88 -8.07 -0.25
C GLU A 16 8.95 -9.18 -1.31
N TRP A 17 8.46 -8.94 -2.52
CA TRP A 17 8.55 -9.92 -3.60
C TRP A 17 9.97 -10.00 -4.16
N GLU A 18 10.66 -8.89 -4.26
CA GLU A 18 12.06 -8.82 -4.65
C GLU A 18 12.95 -9.53 -3.62
N GLN A 19 12.76 -9.24 -2.34
CA GLN A 19 13.44 -9.92 -1.24
C GLN A 19 13.22 -11.43 -1.29
N GLN A 20 11.98 -11.88 -1.48
CA GLN A 20 11.64 -13.30 -1.55
C GLN A 20 12.37 -14.03 -2.69
N VAL A 21 12.35 -13.49 -3.91
CA VAL A 21 12.96 -14.19 -5.04
C VAL A 21 14.49 -14.15 -4.98
N ASN A 22 15.08 -13.10 -4.40
CA ASN A 22 16.52 -13.04 -4.13
C ASN A 22 16.94 -14.05 -3.04
N SER A 23 16.10 -14.26 -2.00
CA SER A 23 16.35 -15.33 -1.02
C SER A 23 16.35 -16.71 -1.69
N TYR A 24 15.42 -16.96 -2.63
CA TYR A 24 15.44 -18.22 -3.39
C TYR A 24 16.69 -18.37 -4.27
N ALA A 25 17.17 -17.27 -4.87
CA ALA A 25 18.41 -17.29 -5.63
C ALA A 25 19.62 -17.65 -4.77
N LEU A 26 19.70 -17.11 -3.54
CA LEU A 26 20.75 -17.46 -2.58
C LEU A 26 20.65 -18.93 -2.18
N LEU A 27 19.48 -19.45 -1.84
CA LEU A 27 19.29 -20.85 -1.49
C LEU A 27 19.72 -21.78 -2.64
N ARG A 28 19.37 -21.43 -3.89
CA ARG A 28 19.84 -22.17 -5.07
C ARG A 28 21.37 -22.17 -5.16
N LYS A 29 22.01 -21.01 -4.97
CA LYS A 29 23.47 -20.87 -5.01
C LYS A 29 24.15 -21.75 -3.95
N LEU A 30 23.63 -21.75 -2.73
CA LEU A 30 24.14 -22.59 -1.63
C LEU A 30 24.00 -24.09 -1.93
N ASN A 31 23.05 -24.48 -2.79
CA ASN A 31 22.85 -25.85 -3.25
C ASN A 31 23.58 -26.16 -4.59
N GLY A 32 24.50 -25.31 -5.04
CA GLY A 32 25.30 -25.53 -6.24
C GLY A 32 24.63 -25.16 -7.56
N PHE A 33 23.50 -24.44 -7.55
CA PHE A 33 22.80 -24.00 -8.76
C PHE A 33 23.00 -22.51 -8.99
N ASP A 34 23.50 -22.15 -10.17
CA ASP A 34 23.60 -20.75 -10.55
C ASP A 34 22.23 -20.17 -10.97
N THR A 35 22.06 -18.88 -10.69
CA THR A 35 20.89 -18.10 -11.09
C THR A 35 21.39 -16.89 -11.84
N THR A 36 20.92 -16.72 -13.09
CA THR A 36 21.34 -15.63 -13.98
C THR A 36 20.29 -14.52 -14.10
N ALA A 37 19.03 -14.83 -13.82
CA ALA A 37 17.93 -13.87 -13.88
C ALA A 37 16.79 -14.27 -12.94
N LEU A 38 16.07 -13.28 -12.44
CA LEU A 38 14.87 -13.45 -11.63
C LEU A 38 13.66 -12.90 -12.38
N LYS A 39 12.58 -13.68 -12.40
CA LYS A 39 11.31 -13.27 -13.03
C LYS A 39 10.14 -13.67 -12.15
N ILE A 40 9.14 -12.78 -12.07
CA ILE A 40 7.87 -13.07 -11.42
C ILE A 40 6.79 -13.14 -12.49
N CYS A 41 6.06 -14.26 -12.53
CA CYS A 41 4.85 -14.37 -13.34
C CYS A 41 3.66 -13.87 -12.52
N PHE A 42 3.02 -12.80 -12.96
CA PHE A 42 1.80 -12.26 -12.37
C PHE A 42 0.57 -12.81 -13.07
N ILE A 43 -0.36 -13.35 -12.32
CA ILE A 43 -1.69 -13.73 -12.79
C ILE A 43 -2.66 -12.64 -12.31
N LEU A 44 -3.24 -11.92 -13.26
CA LEU A 44 -4.11 -10.77 -13.00
C LEU A 44 -5.55 -11.25 -12.83
N ARG A 45 -6.01 -11.40 -11.57
CA ARG A 45 -7.29 -12.02 -11.23
C ARG A 45 -8.54 -11.27 -11.72
N ASP A 46 -8.40 -9.96 -11.94
CA ASP A 46 -9.46 -9.05 -12.38
C ASP A 46 -9.18 -8.49 -13.79
N PHE A 47 -8.37 -9.20 -14.58
CA PHE A 47 -8.08 -8.82 -15.96
C PHE A 47 -9.36 -8.79 -16.79
N ASN A 48 -9.54 -7.67 -17.53
CA ASN A 48 -10.68 -7.48 -18.43
C ASN A 48 -10.20 -7.16 -19.83
N LEU A 49 -10.51 -8.05 -20.79
CA LEU A 49 -10.09 -7.89 -22.17
C LEU A 49 -10.60 -6.58 -22.80
N ARG A 50 -11.77 -6.09 -22.40
CA ARG A 50 -12.34 -4.83 -22.92
C ARG A 50 -11.54 -3.59 -22.53
N GLU A 51 -10.80 -3.67 -21.42
CA GLU A 51 -9.98 -2.55 -20.93
C GLU A 51 -8.59 -2.49 -21.57
N THR A 52 -8.20 -3.49 -22.37
CA THR A 52 -6.90 -3.52 -23.05
C THR A 52 -6.70 -2.38 -24.05
N VAL A 53 -7.76 -1.70 -24.47
CA VAL A 53 -7.71 -0.50 -25.31
C VAL A 53 -7.21 0.74 -24.54
N GLN A 54 -7.29 0.71 -23.21
CA GLN A 54 -6.84 1.81 -22.34
C GLN A 54 -5.31 1.85 -22.32
N LYS A 55 -4.75 3.08 -22.37
CA LYS A 55 -3.32 3.28 -22.27
C LYS A 55 -2.79 2.83 -20.90
N GLY A 56 -1.78 1.97 -20.91
CA GLY A 56 -1.15 1.45 -19.69
C GLY A 56 -1.81 0.21 -19.10
N TYR A 57 -3.00 -0.18 -19.57
CA TYR A 57 -3.61 -1.43 -19.13
C TYR A 57 -2.88 -2.66 -19.72
N PRO A 58 -2.70 -3.77 -18.96
CA PRO A 58 -2.01 -4.96 -19.44
C PRO A 58 -2.72 -5.59 -20.64
N LYS A 59 -1.95 -6.12 -21.58
CA LYS A 59 -2.50 -6.73 -22.81
C LYS A 59 -2.89 -8.20 -22.65
N ALA A 60 -2.48 -8.84 -21.55
CA ALA A 60 -2.83 -10.22 -21.23
C ALA A 60 -3.05 -10.40 -19.73
N GLY A 61 -3.83 -11.40 -19.34
CA GLY A 61 -4.12 -11.74 -17.95
C GLY A 61 -2.94 -12.35 -17.20
N ALA A 62 -1.87 -12.72 -17.90
CA ALA A 62 -0.59 -13.11 -17.31
C ALA A 62 0.51 -12.18 -17.82
N GLN A 63 1.36 -11.72 -16.90
CA GLN A 63 2.47 -10.81 -17.18
C GLN A 63 3.75 -11.35 -16.54
N ILE A 64 4.87 -11.22 -17.23
CA ILE A 64 6.18 -11.58 -16.68
C ILE A 64 6.94 -10.28 -16.44
N GLN A 65 7.45 -10.11 -15.23
CA GLN A 65 8.28 -8.98 -14.86
C GLN A 65 9.65 -9.48 -14.40
N GLU A 66 10.70 -8.87 -14.93
CA GLU A 66 12.05 -9.10 -14.42
C GLU A 66 12.24 -8.37 -13.09
N VAL A 67 12.98 -9.00 -12.19
CA VAL A 67 13.32 -8.50 -10.88
C VAL A 67 14.84 -8.40 -10.78
N PRO A 68 15.40 -7.33 -10.22
CA PRO A 68 16.83 -7.22 -10.03
C PRO A 68 17.40 -8.40 -9.24
N LEU A 69 18.43 -9.04 -9.78
CA LEU A 69 19.19 -10.05 -9.05
C LEU A 69 20.25 -9.33 -8.20
N TRP A 70 20.10 -9.44 -6.89
CA TRP A 70 21.07 -8.86 -5.96
C TRP A 70 22.38 -9.64 -5.97
N PRO A 71 23.51 -8.99 -5.68
CA PRO A 71 24.74 -9.69 -5.36
C PRO A 71 24.49 -10.68 -4.22
N PHE A 72 24.93 -11.93 -4.35
CA PHE A 72 24.68 -12.98 -3.34
C PHE A 72 25.12 -12.57 -1.93
N ARG A 73 26.25 -11.86 -1.82
CA ARG A 73 26.71 -11.34 -0.53
C ARG A 73 25.73 -10.33 0.09
N GLN A 74 25.09 -9.49 -0.72
CA GLN A 74 24.09 -8.55 -0.24
C GLN A 74 22.86 -9.30 0.29
N THR A 75 22.37 -10.30 -0.45
CA THR A 75 21.23 -11.12 -0.01
C THR A 75 21.57 -11.89 1.27
N GLN A 76 22.77 -12.43 1.35
CA GLN A 76 23.24 -13.13 2.53
C GLN A 76 23.27 -12.24 3.76
N LEU A 77 23.88 -11.06 3.67
CA LEU A 77 23.93 -10.09 4.77
C LEU A 77 22.54 -9.66 5.22
N TRP A 78 21.65 -9.41 4.27
CA TRP A 78 20.28 -9.05 4.59
C TRP A 78 19.54 -10.17 5.34
N ILE A 79 19.72 -11.43 4.98
CA ILE A 79 19.13 -12.58 5.69
C ILE A 79 19.79 -12.75 7.06
N GLU A 80 21.12 -12.67 7.17
CA GLU A 80 21.86 -12.76 8.43
C GLU A 80 21.36 -11.70 9.44
N ASP A 81 21.21 -10.45 8.99
CA ASP A 81 20.66 -9.35 9.80
C ASP A 81 19.23 -9.65 10.29
N ARG A 82 18.35 -10.13 9.41
CA ARG A 82 16.98 -10.50 9.81
C ARG A 82 16.94 -11.64 10.82
N VAL A 83 17.78 -12.66 10.63
CA VAL A 83 17.90 -13.78 11.59
C VAL A 83 18.42 -13.27 12.93
N GLU A 84 19.44 -12.42 12.94
CA GLU A 84 20.00 -11.85 14.17
C GLU A 84 18.95 -11.04 14.94
N LEU A 85 18.13 -10.24 14.25
CA LEU A 85 17.01 -9.49 14.87
C LEU A 85 16.01 -10.43 15.54
N HIS A 86 15.64 -11.54 14.88
CA HIS A 86 14.74 -12.53 15.46
C HIS A 86 15.34 -13.21 16.69
N LEU A 87 16.61 -13.62 16.62
CA LEU A 87 17.30 -14.24 17.76
C LEU A 87 17.42 -13.28 18.95
N LYS A 88 17.72 -12.01 18.69
CA LYS A 88 17.71 -10.98 19.75
C LYS A 88 16.33 -10.83 20.36
N ALA A 89 15.28 -10.79 19.56
CA ALA A 89 13.90 -10.67 20.05
C ALA A 89 13.50 -11.87 20.93
N GLU A 90 13.89 -13.10 20.56
CA GLU A 90 13.63 -14.30 21.37
C GLU A 90 14.34 -14.28 22.72
N GLN A 91 15.54 -13.67 22.80
CA GLN A 91 16.32 -13.60 24.03
C GLN A 91 15.90 -12.46 24.97
N GLN A 92 15.11 -11.50 24.44
CA GLN A 92 14.63 -10.36 25.20
C GLN A 92 13.30 -10.69 25.86
N ASN A 93 13.27 -10.60 27.21
CA ASN A 93 12.02 -10.69 27.97
C ASN A 93 11.30 -9.34 28.09
N ASP A 94 11.85 -8.28 27.48
CA ASP A 94 11.34 -6.92 27.55
C ASP A 94 10.75 -6.50 26.20
N GLU A 95 9.43 -6.32 26.16
CA GLU A 95 8.69 -5.91 24.95
C GLU A 95 9.11 -4.53 24.45
N GLU A 96 9.65 -3.66 25.34
CA GLU A 96 10.10 -2.30 24.98
C GLU A 96 11.34 -2.31 24.09
N LEU A 97 12.10 -3.42 24.08
CA LEU A 97 13.31 -3.59 23.29
C LEU A 97 13.06 -4.25 21.92
N LEU A 98 11.82 -4.61 21.62
CA LEU A 98 11.48 -5.16 20.30
C LEU A 98 11.54 -4.07 19.24
N GLN A 99 12.07 -4.42 18.06
CA GLN A 99 12.11 -3.50 16.93
C GLN A 99 10.71 -3.10 16.50
N GLU A 100 10.48 -1.80 16.36
CA GLU A 100 9.22 -1.26 15.85
C GLU A 100 9.04 -1.57 14.35
N CYS A 101 7.78 -1.75 13.95
CA CYS A 101 7.42 -1.85 12.54
C CYS A 101 7.55 -0.48 11.86
N SER A 102 8.08 -0.48 10.63
CA SER A 102 8.10 0.72 9.79
C SER A 102 6.68 1.09 9.30
N PRO A 103 6.46 2.34 8.84
CA PRO A 103 5.19 2.75 8.23
C PRO A 103 4.76 1.85 7.07
N GLU A 104 5.71 1.39 6.25
CA GLU A 104 5.46 0.46 5.14
C GLU A 104 5.00 -0.91 5.65
N GLU A 105 5.63 -1.43 6.70
CA GLU A 105 5.26 -2.71 7.33
C GLU A 105 3.89 -2.64 8.00
N MET A 106 3.51 -1.48 8.53
CA MET A 106 2.20 -1.23 9.10
C MET A 106 1.11 -0.97 8.06
N TRP A 107 1.46 -0.83 6.78
CA TRP A 107 0.59 -0.35 5.71
C TRP A 107 -0.07 0.97 6.08
N GLU A 108 0.74 1.88 6.62
CA GLU A 108 0.26 3.15 7.11
C GLU A 108 -0.31 3.99 5.96
N ARG A 109 -1.52 4.48 6.15
CA ARG A 109 -2.17 5.47 5.29
C ARG A 109 -2.11 6.80 6.01
N PRO A 110 -1.54 7.84 5.42
CA PRO A 110 -1.54 9.16 6.03
C PRO A 110 -2.98 9.69 6.15
N GLU A 111 -3.18 10.62 7.07
CA GLU A 111 -4.43 11.36 7.14
C GLU A 111 -4.71 12.09 5.82
N SER A 112 -5.96 12.32 5.55
CA SER A 112 -6.41 12.99 4.32
C SER A 112 -7.73 13.70 4.53
N TRP A 113 -7.99 14.70 3.69
CA TRP A 113 -9.24 15.43 3.64
C TRP A 113 -9.97 15.08 2.35
N ALA A 114 -11.13 14.46 2.52
CA ALA A 114 -11.95 13.99 1.41
C ALA A 114 -12.95 15.05 1.00
N VAL A 115 -12.86 15.54 -0.23
CA VAL A 115 -13.91 16.38 -0.82
C VAL A 115 -15.00 15.48 -1.36
N SER A 116 -16.19 15.58 -0.81
CA SER A 116 -17.35 14.76 -1.17
C SER A 116 -18.55 15.64 -1.49
N ARG A 117 -19.46 15.13 -2.32
CA ARG A 117 -20.76 15.74 -2.52
C ARG A 117 -21.77 15.10 -1.58
N GLU A 118 -22.65 15.88 -0.96
CA GLU A 118 -23.67 15.38 -0.05
C GLU A 118 -24.47 14.22 -0.67
N GLY A 119 -24.60 13.11 0.06
CA GLY A 119 -25.26 11.88 -0.38
C GLY A 119 -24.46 11.04 -1.38
N SER A 120 -23.20 11.38 -1.66
CA SER A 120 -22.27 10.49 -2.35
C SER A 120 -21.54 9.59 -1.36
N SER A 121 -21.47 8.30 -1.64
CA SER A 121 -20.69 7.34 -0.83
C SER A 121 -19.18 7.37 -1.16
N ARG A 122 -18.79 8.09 -2.21
CA ARG A 122 -17.40 8.19 -2.67
C ARG A 122 -16.94 9.63 -2.68
N ALA A 123 -15.75 9.86 -2.15
CA ALA A 123 -15.06 11.14 -2.29
C ALA A 123 -14.75 11.43 -3.77
N THR A 124 -14.91 12.67 -4.17
CA THR A 124 -14.49 13.13 -5.49
C THR A 124 -12.98 13.12 -5.61
N LYS A 125 -12.28 13.56 -4.55
CA LYS A 125 -10.82 13.55 -4.45
C LYS A 125 -10.36 13.64 -3.00
N LEU A 126 -9.11 13.18 -2.74
CA LEU A 126 -8.45 13.25 -1.45
C LEU A 126 -7.33 14.29 -1.50
N TYR A 127 -7.16 15.05 -0.42
CA TYR A 127 -6.14 16.09 -0.27
C TYR A 127 -5.34 15.89 1.01
N LYS A 128 -4.13 16.46 1.06
CA LYS A 128 -3.22 16.32 2.19
C LYS A 128 -3.41 17.37 3.27
N SER A 129 -4.19 18.42 3.01
CA SER A 129 -4.53 19.45 3.99
C SER A 129 -5.99 19.82 3.91
N GLU A 130 -6.52 20.31 5.02
CA GLU A 130 -7.90 20.76 5.14
C GLU A 130 -8.15 22.02 4.30
N GLU A 131 -7.20 22.95 4.31
CA GLU A 131 -7.28 24.22 3.58
C GLU A 131 -7.43 23.96 2.09
N LEU A 132 -6.56 23.11 1.53
CA LEU A 132 -6.62 22.74 0.11
C LEU A 132 -7.92 22.00 -0.21
N GLY A 133 -8.41 21.16 0.69
CA GLY A 133 -9.71 20.49 0.55
C GLY A 133 -10.87 21.49 0.47
N LYS A 134 -10.88 22.50 1.35
CA LYS A 134 -11.90 23.56 1.40
C LYS A 134 -11.86 24.45 0.16
N GLU A 135 -10.67 24.88 -0.27
CA GLU A 135 -10.48 25.67 -1.48
C GLU A 135 -11.04 24.96 -2.71
N ILE A 136 -10.67 23.71 -2.91
CA ILE A 136 -11.15 22.91 -4.06
C ILE A 136 -12.67 22.61 -3.97
N ALA A 137 -13.20 22.38 -2.78
CA ALA A 137 -14.65 22.21 -2.61
C ALA A 137 -15.42 23.48 -3.02
N HIS A 138 -14.88 24.65 -2.69
CA HIS A 138 -15.43 25.93 -3.09
C HIS A 138 -15.31 26.16 -4.61
N GLU A 139 -14.15 25.88 -5.21
CA GLU A 139 -13.94 25.95 -6.66
C GLU A 139 -14.90 25.03 -7.42
N ALA A 140 -15.04 23.77 -6.96
CA ALA A 140 -15.95 22.80 -7.57
C ALA A 140 -17.40 23.25 -7.49
N ALA A 141 -17.82 23.86 -6.39
CA ALA A 141 -19.16 24.43 -6.24
C ALA A 141 -19.38 25.60 -7.18
N ASN A 142 -18.39 26.46 -7.38
CA ASN A 142 -18.47 27.61 -8.31
C ASN A 142 -18.47 27.12 -9.75
N ALA A 143 -17.62 26.17 -10.13
CA ALA A 143 -17.61 25.58 -11.48
C ALA A 143 -18.95 24.91 -11.84
N ASP A 144 -19.56 24.22 -10.88
CA ASP A 144 -20.91 23.66 -11.05
C ASP A 144 -21.98 24.75 -11.29
N ARG A 145 -21.82 25.91 -10.64
CA ARG A 145 -22.74 27.07 -10.82
C ARG A 145 -22.55 27.74 -12.18
N ASP A 146 -21.29 27.98 -12.56
CA ASP A 146 -20.95 28.65 -13.83
C ASP A 146 -21.33 27.81 -15.04
N SER A 147 -21.12 26.49 -14.99
CA SER A 147 -21.48 25.57 -16.07
C SER A 147 -23.01 25.56 -16.39
N ARG A 148 -23.81 26.09 -15.48
CA ARG A 148 -25.28 26.13 -15.58
C ARG A 148 -25.86 27.54 -15.70
N ASN A 149 -25.09 28.53 -16.11
CA ASN A 149 -25.52 29.92 -16.19
C ASN A 149 -26.18 30.44 -14.91
N GLY A 150 -25.59 30.08 -13.75
CA GLY A 150 -26.12 30.53 -12.44
C GLY A 150 -27.37 29.80 -11.95
N SER A 151 -27.96 28.90 -12.73
CA SER A 151 -29.17 28.16 -12.36
C SER A 151 -28.85 26.94 -11.50
N LEU A 152 -29.23 26.96 -10.22
CA LEU A 152 -29.16 25.79 -9.32
C LEU A 152 -30.34 24.87 -9.63
N LYS A 153 -30.05 23.58 -9.85
CA LYS A 153 -31.13 22.59 -9.86
C LYS A 153 -31.64 22.37 -8.44
N LYS A 154 -32.93 22.10 -8.28
CA LYS A 154 -33.60 21.85 -7.00
C LYS A 154 -32.96 20.74 -6.14
N ASN A 155 -32.04 19.94 -6.73
CA ASN A 155 -31.31 18.83 -6.11
C ASN A 155 -29.79 19.02 -6.11
N ASP A 156 -29.26 20.22 -6.26
CA ASP A 156 -27.82 20.46 -6.17
C ASP A 156 -27.35 20.30 -4.73
N LYS A 157 -26.59 19.24 -4.50
CA LYS A 157 -26.05 18.91 -3.20
C LYS A 157 -24.70 19.60 -3.02
N PRO A 158 -24.47 20.25 -1.87
CA PRO A 158 -23.22 20.93 -1.61
C PRO A 158 -22.03 19.97 -1.53
N PHE A 159 -20.85 20.52 -1.78
CA PHE A 159 -19.59 19.84 -1.44
C PHE A 159 -19.26 20.09 0.02
N PHE A 160 -18.69 19.09 0.66
CA PHE A 160 -18.15 19.20 2.02
C PHE A 160 -16.79 18.50 2.09
N VAL A 161 -16.05 18.87 3.11
CA VAL A 161 -14.73 18.27 3.40
C VAL A 161 -14.86 17.41 4.65
N GLU A 162 -14.44 16.16 4.55
CA GLU A 162 -14.42 15.19 5.63
C GLU A 162 -12.97 14.86 5.97
N HIS A 163 -12.61 15.01 7.23
CA HIS A 163 -11.32 14.55 7.73
C HIS A 163 -11.32 13.02 7.82
N ARG A 164 -10.34 12.40 7.22
CA ARG A 164 -10.04 10.96 7.32
C ARG A 164 -8.73 10.79 8.05
N PRO A 165 -8.76 10.37 9.32
CA PRO A 165 -7.55 10.15 10.10
C PRO A 165 -6.67 9.11 9.44
N GLY A 166 -5.38 9.19 9.72
CA GLY A 166 -4.41 8.18 9.28
C GLY A 166 -4.77 6.81 9.87
N GLU A 167 -4.40 5.75 9.18
CA GLU A 167 -4.75 4.39 9.57
C GLU A 167 -3.56 3.44 9.41
N ARG A 168 -3.26 2.66 10.44
CA ARG A 168 -2.31 1.54 10.41
C ARG A 168 -3.04 0.26 10.05
N VAL A 169 -3.32 0.08 8.75
CA VAL A 169 -4.24 -0.94 8.22
C VAL A 169 -3.83 -2.35 8.62
N ARG A 170 -2.54 -2.70 8.51
CA ARG A 170 -2.05 -4.03 8.89
C ARG A 170 -2.23 -4.29 10.38
N CYS A 171 -1.86 -3.32 11.21
CA CYS A 171 -2.01 -3.46 12.67
C CYS A 171 -3.47 -3.64 13.07
N HIS A 172 -4.38 -2.88 12.45
CA HIS A 172 -5.80 -2.91 12.76
C HIS A 172 -6.49 -4.23 12.33
N LEU A 173 -6.18 -4.73 11.12
CA LEU A 173 -6.97 -5.78 10.47
C LEU A 173 -6.27 -7.14 10.37
N TYR A 174 -4.93 -7.17 10.36
CA TYR A 174 -4.18 -8.36 9.93
C TYR A 174 -3.05 -8.78 10.89
N CYS A 175 -2.80 -8.02 11.97
CA CYS A 175 -1.73 -8.35 12.89
C CYS A 175 -2.27 -9.16 14.07
N ASP A 176 -1.93 -10.43 14.12
CA ASP A 176 -2.39 -11.35 15.17
C ASP A 176 -1.78 -11.04 16.55
N VAL A 177 -0.60 -10.38 16.56
CA VAL A 177 0.12 -10.03 17.79
C VAL A 177 -0.14 -8.60 18.27
N ARG A 178 -1.06 -7.87 17.66
CA ARG A 178 -1.33 -6.46 17.99
C ARG A 178 -1.67 -6.21 19.47
N GLY A 179 -2.31 -7.18 20.15
CA GLY A 179 -2.67 -7.09 21.56
C GLY A 179 -1.46 -7.02 22.50
N TYR A 180 -0.31 -7.48 22.05
CA TYR A 180 0.96 -7.46 22.78
C TYR A 180 1.91 -6.36 22.31
N CYS A 181 1.57 -5.64 21.24
CA CYS A 181 2.43 -4.66 20.59
C CYS A 181 2.31 -3.28 21.25
N ASN A 182 3.38 -2.78 21.84
CA ASN A 182 3.41 -1.45 22.47
C ASN A 182 3.17 -0.34 21.46
N GLN A 183 3.77 -0.41 20.27
CA GLN A 183 3.56 0.53 19.16
C GLN A 183 2.08 0.63 18.73
N TRP A 184 1.32 -0.46 18.83
CA TRP A 184 -0.12 -0.45 18.57
C TRP A 184 -0.91 0.10 19.75
N LYS A 185 -0.55 -0.25 20.99
CA LYS A 185 -1.18 0.27 22.21
C LYS A 185 -1.11 1.80 22.25
N GLU A 186 0.08 2.35 22.00
CA GLU A 186 0.28 3.81 21.93
C GLU A 186 -0.56 4.48 20.86
N TYR A 187 -0.57 3.91 19.65
CA TYR A 187 -1.34 4.46 18.53
C TYR A 187 -2.85 4.40 18.75
N SER A 188 -3.35 3.30 19.27
CA SER A 188 -4.79 3.07 19.43
C SER A 188 -5.37 3.67 20.72
N GLY A 189 -4.52 4.05 21.68
CA GLY A 189 -4.92 4.45 23.03
C GLY A 189 -5.57 3.30 23.83
N ALA A 190 -5.41 2.06 23.38
CA ALA A 190 -5.99 0.90 24.02
C ALA A 190 -5.11 0.45 25.20
N THR A 191 -5.68 0.43 26.38
CA THR A 191 -5.15 -0.29 27.55
C THR A 191 -5.75 -1.68 27.55
N PHE A 192 -4.91 -2.70 27.38
CA PHE A 192 -5.31 -4.11 27.52
C PHE A 192 -4.88 -4.66 28.88
#